data_3b3ca4f82939381867ecc9b49c825c2a
#
_entry.id   3b3ca4f82939381867ecc9b49c825c2a
#
_cell.length_a   1.000
_cell.length_b   1.000
_cell.length_c   1.000
_cell.angle_alpha   90.00
_cell.angle_beta   90.00
_cell.angle_gamma   90.00
#
_symmetry.space_group_name_H-M   'P 1'
#
loop_
_entity.id
_entity.type
_entity.pdbx_description
1 polymer ?
#
loop_
_entity_poly.entity_id
_entity_poly.type
_entity_poly.pdbx_seq_one_letter_code
_entity_poly.pdbx_strand_id
1 'polypeptide(L)'
;MKVVFNIVLIVVVFAFLHHVFPLIQVIGDSMYPTYLDGEIIVGTKLYRKSKLKKGDVVLYQSPTDDKTVIKRIDQIEKRGGVLYFYCLGDNPPHSYDSRNYGFVSSKNFVCKVINQRRNINDVCNQKRRNS
;
A
#
# COMPACT_ATOMS: atom_id res chain seq x y z
N MET A 1 -0.32 22.10 36.77
CA MET A 1 -1.45 21.82 35.86
C MET A 1 -1.10 22.03 34.37
N LYS A 2 -0.50 23.15 33.97
CA LYS A 2 -0.13 23.41 32.55
C LYS A 2 0.84 22.38 31.98
N VAL A 3 1.82 21.92 32.74
CA VAL A 3 2.81 20.90 32.29
C VAL A 3 2.12 19.56 32.02
N VAL A 4 1.26 19.11 32.93
CA VAL A 4 0.51 17.86 32.78
C VAL A 4 -0.42 17.92 31.56
N PHE A 5 -1.11 19.04 31.38
CA PHE A 5 -1.97 19.28 30.21
C PHE A 5 -1.17 19.21 28.90
N ASN A 6 0.01 19.85 28.84
CA ASN A 6 0.87 19.82 27.66
C ASN A 6 1.37 18.39 27.36
N ILE A 7 1.76 17.63 28.38
CA ILE A 7 2.19 16.23 28.20
C ILE A 7 1.05 15.39 27.64
N VAL A 8 -0.15 15.49 28.22
CA VAL A 8 -1.33 14.77 27.74
C VAL A 8 -1.65 15.14 26.30
N LEU A 9 -1.60 16.42 25.96
CA LEU A 9 -1.83 16.88 24.58
C LEU A 9 -0.82 16.29 23.61
N ILE A 10 0.48 16.27 23.95
CA ILE A 10 1.54 15.69 23.12
C ILE A 10 1.30 14.20 22.90
N VAL A 11 0.95 13.46 23.95
CA VAL A 11 0.66 12.01 23.85
C VAL A 11 -0.55 11.75 22.96
N VAL A 12 -1.62 12.53 23.09
CA VAL A 12 -2.82 12.41 22.25
C VAL A 12 -2.51 12.70 20.80
N VAL A 13 -1.78 13.78 20.52
CA VAL A 13 -1.37 14.13 19.14
C VAL A 13 -0.47 13.06 18.55
N PHE A 14 0.49 12.54 19.30
CA PHE A 14 1.36 11.47 18.84
C PHE A 14 0.59 10.18 18.54
N ALA A 15 -0.31 9.77 19.43
CA ALA A 15 -1.17 8.61 19.21
C ALA A 15 -2.08 8.78 17.99
N PHE A 16 -2.63 9.99 17.78
CA PHE A 16 -3.44 10.31 16.60
C PHE A 16 -2.61 10.22 15.32
N LEU A 17 -1.41 10.83 15.29
CA LEU A 17 -0.53 10.78 14.13
C LEU A 17 -0.12 9.34 13.79
N HIS A 18 0.20 8.55 14.80
CA HIS A 18 0.54 7.13 14.60
C HIS A 18 -0.64 6.32 14.05
N HIS A 19 -1.87 6.65 14.49
CA HIS A 19 -3.07 5.98 13.96
C HIS A 19 -3.33 6.34 12.49
N VAL A 20 -3.09 7.61 12.12
CA VAL A 20 -3.32 8.12 10.75
C VAL A 20 -2.19 7.74 9.79
N PHE A 21 -0.95 7.74 10.30
CA PHE A 21 0.27 7.44 9.54
C PHE A 21 1.00 6.23 10.13
N PRO A 22 0.49 5.01 9.93
CA PRO A 22 1.11 3.82 10.47
C PRO A 22 2.49 3.56 9.85
N LEU A 23 3.44 3.15 10.69
CA LEU A 23 4.69 2.57 10.26
C LEU A 23 4.44 1.10 9.91
N ILE A 24 4.97 0.68 8.77
CA ILE A 24 4.73 -0.63 8.19
C ILE A 24 6.08 -1.28 7.94
N GLN A 25 6.32 -2.46 8.50
CA GLN A 25 7.47 -3.27 8.15
C GLN A 25 7.11 -4.17 6.95
N VAL A 26 7.88 -4.07 5.89
CA VAL A 26 7.77 -4.95 4.73
C VAL A 26 8.31 -6.32 5.09
N ILE A 27 7.54 -7.37 4.85
CA ILE A 27 7.95 -8.76 5.10
C ILE A 27 7.87 -9.52 3.78
N GLY A 28 8.99 -10.18 3.44
CA GLY A 28 9.12 -10.96 2.21
C GLY A 28 9.50 -10.15 0.98
N ASP A 29 9.66 -10.85 -0.13
CA ASP A 29 10.27 -10.33 -1.36
C ASP A 29 9.27 -9.99 -2.46
N SER A 30 7.97 -9.98 -2.16
CA SER A 30 6.93 -9.79 -3.20
C SER A 30 6.98 -8.42 -3.90
N MET A 31 7.57 -7.43 -3.25
CA MET A 31 7.74 -6.07 -3.77
C MET A 31 9.20 -5.73 -4.11
N TYR A 32 10.10 -6.71 -4.05
CA TYR A 32 11.50 -6.55 -4.48
C TYR A 32 11.56 -6.22 -5.98
N PRO A 33 12.47 -5.35 -6.44
CA PRO A 33 13.46 -4.58 -5.69
C PRO A 33 12.95 -3.22 -5.19
N THR A 34 11.68 -2.91 -5.38
CA THR A 34 11.11 -1.59 -5.06
C THR A 34 11.09 -1.34 -3.55
N TYR A 35 10.69 -2.34 -2.79
CA TYR A 35 10.73 -2.36 -1.33
C TYR A 35 11.43 -3.63 -0.88
N LEU A 36 12.33 -3.50 0.09
CA LEU A 36 13.15 -4.60 0.59
C LEU A 36 12.49 -5.28 1.79
N ASP A 37 12.77 -6.57 1.97
CA ASP A 37 12.40 -7.29 3.18
C ASP A 37 13.00 -6.60 4.41
N GLY A 38 12.20 -6.42 5.47
CA GLY A 38 12.59 -5.72 6.69
C GLY A 38 12.54 -4.20 6.61
N GLU A 39 12.34 -3.60 5.43
CA GLU A 39 12.25 -2.14 5.28
C GLU A 39 11.02 -1.58 6.01
N ILE A 40 11.19 -0.41 6.66
CA ILE A 40 10.09 0.32 7.29
C ILE A 40 9.63 1.43 6.37
N ILE A 41 8.36 1.43 6.06
CA ILE A 41 7.68 2.43 5.22
C ILE A 41 6.53 3.08 5.98
N VAL A 42 6.07 4.22 5.50
CA VAL A 42 4.96 4.97 6.10
C VAL A 42 3.72 4.84 5.24
N GLY A 43 2.63 4.43 5.87
CA GLY A 43 1.31 4.44 5.26
C GLY A 43 0.51 5.69 5.62
N THR A 44 -0.63 5.87 4.97
CA THR A 44 -1.65 6.85 5.37
C THR A 44 -3.04 6.25 5.22
N LYS A 45 -3.89 6.56 6.19
CA LYS A 45 -5.32 6.30 6.11
C LYS A 45 -6.09 7.50 5.54
N LEU A 46 -5.41 8.64 5.36
CA LEU A 46 -5.98 9.86 4.77
C LEU A 46 -5.88 9.79 3.24
N TYR A 47 -6.74 8.99 2.63
CA TYR A 47 -6.87 8.94 1.17
C TYR A 47 -8.31 8.63 0.77
N ARG A 48 -8.68 9.07 -0.43
CA ARG A 48 -9.97 8.70 -1.03
C ARG A 48 -9.75 7.54 -2.00
N LYS A 49 -10.51 6.47 -1.83
CA LYS A 49 -10.44 5.28 -2.71
C LYS A 49 -10.68 5.62 -4.18
N SER A 50 -11.53 6.62 -4.45
CA SER A 50 -11.80 7.14 -5.80
C SER A 50 -10.64 7.91 -6.44
N LYS A 51 -9.62 8.27 -5.66
CA LYS A 51 -8.41 8.96 -6.13
C LYS A 51 -7.21 8.02 -6.29
N LEU A 52 -7.37 6.76 -5.93
CA LEU A 52 -6.36 5.75 -6.20
C LEU A 52 -6.23 5.54 -7.71
N LYS A 53 -5.02 5.30 -8.15
CA LYS A 53 -4.68 5.14 -9.56
C LYS A 53 -3.71 3.98 -9.78
N LYS A 54 -3.62 3.50 -11.01
CA LYS A 54 -2.59 2.54 -11.42
C LYS A 54 -1.19 3.04 -11.00
N GLY A 55 -0.42 2.15 -10.42
CA GLY A 55 0.92 2.42 -9.90
C GLY A 55 0.98 2.74 -8.41
N ASP A 56 -0.14 3.11 -7.79
CA ASP A 56 -0.18 3.33 -6.34
C ASP A 56 0.09 2.03 -5.58
N VAL A 57 0.91 2.11 -4.53
CA VAL A 57 1.18 1.00 -3.62
C VAL A 57 0.27 1.10 -2.42
N VAL A 58 -0.40 0.01 -2.10
CA VAL A 58 -1.43 -0.07 -1.09
C VAL A 58 -1.25 -1.30 -0.21
N LEU A 59 -1.78 -1.22 1.01
CA LEU A 59 -1.94 -2.36 1.90
C LEU A 59 -3.41 -2.75 1.95
N TYR A 60 -3.68 -4.04 1.85
CA TYR A 60 -5.02 -4.58 2.00
C TYR A 60 -4.98 -5.97 2.65
N GLN A 61 -6.12 -6.39 3.17
CA GLN A 61 -6.31 -7.76 3.64
C GLN A 61 -6.51 -8.68 2.45
N SER A 62 -5.68 -9.70 2.34
CA SER A 62 -5.77 -10.73 1.32
C SER A 62 -7.13 -11.46 1.42
N PRO A 63 -7.82 -11.67 0.29
CA PRO A 63 -9.13 -12.34 0.32
C PRO A 63 -9.04 -13.84 0.64
N THR A 64 -7.83 -14.42 0.65
CA THR A 64 -7.62 -15.87 0.80
C THR A 64 -7.19 -16.30 2.20
N ASP A 65 -6.45 -15.46 2.93
CA ASP A 65 -5.85 -15.83 4.21
C ASP A 65 -5.87 -14.72 5.27
N ASP A 66 -6.61 -13.64 5.02
CA ASP A 66 -6.77 -12.46 5.90
C ASP A 66 -5.45 -11.77 6.31
N LYS A 67 -4.33 -12.13 5.69
CA LYS A 67 -3.06 -11.44 5.94
C LYS A 67 -3.07 -10.07 5.28
N THR A 68 -2.49 -9.10 5.96
CA THR A 68 -2.23 -7.80 5.37
C THR A 68 -1.03 -7.91 4.42
N VAL A 69 -1.24 -7.53 3.18
CA VAL A 69 -0.25 -7.60 2.11
C VAL A 69 -0.03 -6.22 1.49
N ILE A 70 1.19 -5.99 1.01
CA ILE A 70 1.57 -4.81 0.25
C ILE A 70 1.65 -5.18 -1.23
N LYS A 71 0.95 -4.43 -2.08
CA LYS A 71 0.93 -4.64 -3.54
C LYS A 71 0.75 -3.32 -4.28
N ARG A 72 0.99 -3.34 -5.58
CA ARG A 72 0.81 -2.21 -6.49
C ARG A 72 -0.46 -2.38 -7.31
N ILE A 73 -1.25 -1.31 -7.43
CA ILE A 73 -2.44 -1.29 -8.27
C ILE A 73 -2.04 -1.33 -9.74
N ASP A 74 -2.56 -2.30 -10.48
CA ASP A 74 -2.40 -2.43 -11.93
C ASP A 74 -3.66 -2.06 -12.70
N GLN A 75 -4.83 -2.47 -12.22
CA GLN A 75 -6.12 -2.15 -12.85
C GLN A 75 -7.15 -1.76 -11.79
N ILE A 76 -8.12 -0.95 -12.22
CA ILE A 76 -9.22 -0.47 -11.38
C ILE A 76 -10.52 -0.64 -12.15
N GLU A 77 -11.50 -1.28 -11.52
CA GLU A 77 -12.85 -1.44 -12.06
C GLU A 77 -13.90 -0.94 -11.07
N LYS A 78 -14.99 -0.41 -11.59
CA LYS A 78 -16.16 -0.04 -10.79
C LYS A 78 -17.32 -0.97 -11.14
N ARG A 79 -17.82 -1.68 -10.14
CA ARG A 79 -18.94 -2.61 -10.27
C ARG A 79 -19.99 -2.29 -9.21
N GLY A 80 -21.22 -1.94 -9.63
CA GLY A 80 -22.31 -1.65 -8.69
C GLY A 80 -21.98 -0.58 -7.65
N GLY A 81 -21.23 0.48 -8.03
CA GLY A 81 -20.80 1.54 -7.11
C GLY A 81 -19.59 1.21 -6.24
N VAL A 82 -19.12 -0.02 -6.21
CA VAL A 82 -17.93 -0.46 -5.48
C VAL A 82 -16.72 -0.50 -6.40
N LEU A 83 -15.57 -0.02 -5.89
CA LEU A 83 -14.30 -0.10 -6.59
C LEU A 83 -13.62 -1.42 -6.29
N TYR A 84 -13.10 -2.04 -7.34
CA TYR A 84 -12.31 -3.26 -7.32
C TYR A 84 -10.94 -2.98 -7.95
N PHE A 85 -9.91 -3.57 -7.37
CA PHE A 85 -8.53 -3.32 -7.75
C PHE A 85 -7.82 -4.64 -8.07
N TYR A 86 -7.12 -4.66 -9.20
CA TYR A 86 -6.20 -5.74 -9.53
C TYR A 86 -4.81 -5.32 -9.08
N CYS A 87 -4.27 -5.99 -8.09
CA CYS A 87 -3.05 -5.59 -7.40
C CYS A 87 -1.96 -6.64 -7.60
N LEU A 88 -0.77 -6.22 -7.96
CA LEU A 88 0.36 -7.07 -8.29
C LEU A 88 1.56 -6.76 -7.38
N GLY A 89 2.32 -7.82 -7.03
CA GLY A 89 3.66 -7.66 -6.49
C GLY A 89 4.67 -7.30 -7.59
N ASP A 90 5.64 -6.49 -7.25
CA ASP A 90 6.70 -6.07 -8.18
C ASP A 90 7.69 -7.20 -8.52
N ASN A 91 7.66 -8.29 -7.74
CA ASN A 91 8.48 -9.49 -7.93
C ASN A 91 7.59 -10.72 -8.25
N PRO A 92 7.18 -10.90 -9.52
CA PRO A 92 6.22 -11.92 -9.91
C PRO A 92 6.52 -13.35 -9.42
N PRO A 93 7.77 -13.87 -9.49
CA PRO A 93 8.06 -15.22 -9.04
C PRO A 93 7.84 -15.46 -7.54
N HIS A 94 7.87 -14.39 -6.73
CA HIS A 94 7.75 -14.42 -5.28
C HIS A 94 6.51 -13.68 -4.77
N SER A 95 5.50 -13.53 -5.61
CA SER A 95 4.28 -12.81 -5.24
C SER A 95 3.03 -13.65 -5.41
N TYR A 96 2.28 -13.82 -4.33
CA TYR A 96 0.92 -14.31 -4.34
C TYR A 96 -0.02 -13.10 -4.31
N ASP A 97 -0.75 -12.86 -5.40
CA ASP A 97 -1.50 -11.62 -5.63
C ASP A 97 -2.71 -11.82 -6.56
N SER A 98 -3.22 -10.75 -7.16
CA SER A 98 -4.40 -10.80 -8.02
C SER A 98 -4.28 -11.75 -9.21
N ARG A 99 -3.09 -12.14 -9.63
CA ARG A 99 -2.89 -13.24 -10.60
C ARG A 99 -3.43 -14.58 -10.10
N ASN A 100 -3.47 -14.76 -8.77
CA ASN A 100 -3.93 -15.97 -8.11
C ASN A 100 -5.40 -15.89 -7.68
N TYR A 101 -5.87 -14.74 -7.15
CA TYR A 101 -7.19 -14.61 -6.55
C TYR A 101 -8.10 -13.54 -7.21
N GLY A 102 -7.62 -12.83 -8.24
CA GLY A 102 -8.41 -11.85 -8.98
C GLY A 102 -8.51 -10.49 -8.29
N PHE A 103 -9.54 -9.73 -8.66
CA PHE A 103 -9.78 -8.40 -8.15
C PHE A 103 -10.12 -8.37 -6.66
N VAL A 104 -9.61 -7.38 -5.96
CA VAL A 104 -9.83 -7.14 -4.52
C VAL A 104 -10.77 -5.95 -4.34
N SER A 105 -11.77 -6.10 -3.49
CA SER A 105 -12.67 -5.01 -3.15
C SER A 105 -11.95 -3.90 -2.38
N SER A 106 -12.31 -2.66 -2.66
CA SER A 106 -11.84 -1.50 -1.91
C SER A 106 -12.16 -1.55 -0.40
N LYS A 107 -13.10 -2.41 0.00
CA LYS A 107 -13.43 -2.64 1.41
C LYS A 107 -12.30 -3.31 2.18
N ASN A 108 -11.45 -4.07 1.51
CA ASN A 108 -10.32 -4.78 2.10
C ASN A 108 -9.09 -3.88 2.30
N PHE A 109 -9.10 -2.65 1.76
CA PHE A 109 -7.96 -1.74 1.83
C PHE A 109 -7.76 -1.20 3.24
N VAL A 110 -6.51 -1.23 3.71
CA VAL A 110 -6.09 -0.77 5.04
C VAL A 110 -5.51 0.63 4.97
N CYS A 111 -4.50 0.84 4.12
CA CYS A 111 -3.87 2.14 3.94
C CYS A 111 -3.16 2.23 2.59
N LYS A 112 -2.79 3.46 2.22
CA LYS A 112 -1.94 3.76 1.07
C LYS A 112 -0.52 4.05 1.55
N VAL A 113 0.49 3.59 0.83
CA VAL A 113 1.90 3.96 1.10
C VAL A 113 2.12 5.41 0.67
N ILE A 114 2.72 6.24 1.54
CA ILE A 114 2.99 7.65 1.24
C ILE A 114 4.15 7.77 0.26
N ASN A 115 5.27 7.10 0.56
CA ASN A 115 6.48 7.15 -0.24
C ASN A 115 6.36 6.20 -1.43
N GLN A 116 5.64 6.63 -2.45
CA GLN A 116 5.42 5.85 -3.67
C GLN A 116 6.71 5.75 -4.47
N ARG A 117 7.20 4.53 -4.65
CA ARG A 117 8.35 4.23 -5.52
C ARG A 117 7.86 3.60 -6.82
N ARG A 118 8.45 4.01 -7.94
CA ARG A 118 8.17 3.38 -9.24
C ARG A 118 8.81 1.99 -9.28
N ASN A 119 8.14 1.06 -9.94
CA ASN A 119 8.74 -0.24 -10.22
C ASN A 119 9.96 -0.03 -11.14
N ILE A 120 11.13 -0.48 -10.73
CA ILE A 120 12.38 -0.33 -11.48
C ILE A 120 12.29 -1.04 -12.81
N ASN A 121 11.61 -2.17 -12.88
CA ASN A 121 11.42 -2.93 -14.11
C ASN A 121 10.62 -2.15 -15.16
N ASP A 122 9.61 -1.39 -14.74
CA ASP A 122 8.84 -0.52 -15.64
C ASP A 122 9.69 0.64 -16.17
N VAL A 123 10.52 1.22 -15.31
CA VAL A 123 11.46 2.29 -15.72
C VAL A 123 12.47 1.79 -16.75
N CYS A 124 13.04 0.61 -16.54
CA CYS A 124 13.99 0.00 -17.47
C CYS A 124 13.33 -0.33 -18.83
N ASN A 125 12.09 -0.83 -18.80
CA ASN A 125 11.34 -1.16 -20.02
C ASN A 125 10.95 0.08 -20.83
N GLN A 126 10.59 1.18 -20.16
CA GLN A 126 10.30 2.45 -20.83
C GLN A 126 11.57 3.01 -21.51
N LYS A 127 12.73 2.92 -20.84
CA LYS A 127 13.99 3.39 -21.41
C LYS A 127 14.39 2.61 -22.66
N ARG A 128 14.12 1.29 -22.70
CA ARG A 128 14.37 0.44 -23.89
C ARG A 128 13.45 0.75 -25.07
N ARG A 129 12.20 1.20 -24.82
CA ARG A 129 11.25 1.57 -25.89
C ARG A 129 11.55 2.92 -26.52
N ASN A 130 12.25 3.80 -25.80
CA ASN A 130 12.56 5.17 -26.23
C ASN A 130 14.00 5.29 -26.78
N SER A 131 14.76 4.23 -26.80
CA SER A 131 16.08 4.11 -27.45
C SER A 131 16.01 3.24 -28.71
#